data_07f0625fcef08f096dddc3d103cd375b
#
_entry.id   07f0625fcef08f096dddc3d103cd375b
#
_cell.length_a   1.000
_cell.length_b   1.000
_cell.length_c   1.000
_cell.angle_alpha   90.00
_cell.angle_beta   90.00
_cell.angle_gamma   90.00
#
_symmetry.space_group_name_H-M   'P 1'
#
loop_
_entity.id
_entity.type
_entity.pdbx_description
1 polymer ?
#
loop_
_entity_poly.entity_id
_entity_poly.type
_entity_poly.pdbx_seq_one_letter_code
_entity_poly.pdbx_strand_id
1 'polypeptide(L)'
;KRQRYYYTLLFDDKYRVKIATRNINIPGVQNFRDLGGYPSYSTKKQMRWGMIYRSAEIDSLECSSRRELKNLGIKTLIDLRASSEIGRQSPLQKGFHVVHIPLATGDMEDILKGIREEKIKSDTVYRMVERMNRILIDQYTKEYRQIFDILLDKNSYPVVIHCSSGKGRTGIVSALVLAALGINEDIIMEDYRLSNDYFNIPSASKYAYQLPARSQEAITTLFSAREDFLNAAKDEAERRYGDMDTYLRKGIGLSKNEIKRLRSILLSN
;
A
#
# COMPACT_ATOMS: atom_id res chain seq x y z
N LYS A 1 -1.33 17.13 -22.54
CA LYS A 1 -1.98 16.18 -21.60
C LYS A 1 -1.26 14.85 -21.72
N ARG A 2 -0.57 14.38 -20.67
CA ARG A 2 -0.10 12.99 -20.59
C ARG A 2 -1.35 12.13 -20.35
N GLN A 3 -1.83 11.43 -21.36
CA GLN A 3 -2.93 10.50 -21.25
C GLN A 3 -2.35 9.13 -20.88
N ARG A 4 -2.93 8.46 -19.90
CA ARG A 4 -2.57 7.08 -19.56
C ARG A 4 -3.17 6.14 -20.60
N TYR A 5 -2.35 5.24 -21.13
CA TYR A 5 -2.77 4.28 -22.14
C TYR A 5 -2.99 2.91 -21.52
N TYR A 6 -4.02 2.25 -21.99
CA TYR A 6 -4.36 0.87 -21.69
C TYR A 6 -4.37 0.08 -22.99
N TYR A 7 -3.74 -1.07 -22.98
CA TYR A 7 -3.68 -1.94 -24.14
C TYR A 7 -4.46 -3.22 -23.85
N THR A 8 -5.05 -3.80 -24.88
CA THR A 8 -5.66 -5.12 -24.78
C THR A 8 -4.84 -6.07 -25.64
N LEU A 9 -4.25 -7.06 -24.99
CA LEU A 9 -3.60 -8.16 -25.69
C LEU A 9 -4.64 -9.23 -25.99
N LEU A 10 -4.65 -9.72 -27.23
CA LEU A 10 -5.51 -10.77 -27.69
C LEU A 10 -4.65 -12.01 -28.01
N PHE A 11 -4.94 -13.12 -27.35
CA PHE A 11 -4.27 -14.40 -27.55
C PHE A 11 -5.21 -15.39 -28.23
N ASP A 12 -4.80 -15.95 -29.36
CA ASP A 12 -5.57 -16.94 -30.13
C ASP A 12 -7.02 -16.54 -30.41
N ASP A 13 -7.27 -15.26 -30.62
CA ASP A 13 -8.62 -14.66 -30.80
C ASP A 13 -9.64 -14.98 -29.69
N LYS A 14 -9.19 -15.54 -28.58
CA LYS A 14 -10.06 -16.00 -27.47
C LYS A 14 -9.80 -15.31 -26.15
N TYR A 15 -8.52 -15.07 -25.80
CA TYR A 15 -8.18 -14.55 -24.50
C TYR A 15 -7.75 -13.09 -24.59
N ARG A 16 -8.42 -12.25 -23.81
CA ARG A 16 -8.14 -10.81 -23.74
C ARG A 16 -7.53 -10.48 -22.39
N VAL A 17 -6.37 -9.85 -22.38
CA VAL A 17 -5.73 -9.33 -21.17
C VAL A 17 -5.49 -7.84 -21.34
N LYS A 18 -5.99 -7.06 -20.39
CA LYS A 18 -5.74 -5.62 -20.36
C LYS A 18 -4.43 -5.34 -19.63
N ILE A 19 -3.54 -4.60 -20.24
CA ILE A 19 -2.26 -4.20 -19.66
C ILE A 19 -2.10 -2.68 -19.64
N ALA A 20 -1.35 -2.19 -18.66
CA ALA A 20 -0.97 -0.79 -18.54
C ALA A 20 0.39 -0.68 -17.82
N THR A 21 0.98 0.49 -17.84
CA THR A 21 2.16 0.79 -17.00
C THR A 21 1.73 0.84 -15.55
N ARG A 22 2.35 0.01 -14.70
CA ARG A 22 2.05 -0.05 -13.27
C ARG A 22 2.57 1.15 -12.52
N ASN A 23 3.86 1.44 -12.64
CA ASN A 23 4.48 2.60 -12.02
C ASN A 23 4.09 3.89 -12.77
N ILE A 24 3.66 4.89 -12.02
CA ILE A 24 3.24 6.19 -12.56
C ILE A 24 4.10 7.26 -11.92
N ASN A 25 4.84 7.98 -12.75
CA ASN A 25 5.71 9.04 -12.27
C ASN A 25 4.88 10.29 -11.95
N ILE A 26 4.69 10.55 -10.65
CA ILE A 26 4.11 11.77 -10.12
C ILE A 26 5.28 12.58 -9.51
N PRO A 27 5.61 13.77 -10.02
CA PRO A 27 6.72 14.55 -9.48
C PRO A 27 6.58 14.79 -7.97
N GLY A 28 7.65 14.52 -7.21
CA GLY A 28 7.67 14.68 -5.76
C GLY A 28 6.96 13.56 -4.96
N VAL A 29 6.40 12.55 -5.63
CA VAL A 29 5.75 11.41 -4.99
C VAL A 29 6.47 10.14 -5.34
N GLN A 30 6.89 9.38 -4.33
CA GLN A 30 7.56 8.09 -4.50
C GLN A 30 6.57 6.92 -4.44
N ASN A 31 6.98 5.81 -4.99
CA ASN A 31 6.28 4.53 -4.85
C ASN A 31 4.81 4.57 -5.32
N PHE A 32 4.49 5.49 -6.25
CA PHE A 32 3.14 5.64 -6.78
C PHE A 32 2.89 4.65 -7.92
N ARG A 33 1.97 3.74 -7.71
CA ARG A 33 1.64 2.72 -8.69
C ARG A 33 0.19 2.25 -8.63
N ASP A 34 -0.26 1.72 -9.75
CA ASP A 34 -1.57 1.07 -9.85
C ASP A 34 -1.53 -0.32 -9.21
N LEU A 35 -2.51 -0.65 -8.41
CA LEU A 35 -2.67 -1.97 -7.81
C LEU A 35 -3.41 -2.95 -8.74
N GLY A 36 -3.97 -2.47 -9.85
CA GLY A 36 -4.73 -3.26 -10.82
C GLY A 36 -3.88 -4.21 -11.67
N GLY A 37 -4.54 -4.95 -12.53
CA GLY A 37 -3.91 -5.81 -13.53
C GLY A 37 -3.54 -7.21 -13.06
N TYR A 38 -3.57 -7.50 -11.78
CA TYR A 38 -3.26 -8.84 -11.27
C TYR A 38 -4.36 -9.86 -11.57
N PRO A 39 -4.01 -11.09 -11.95
CA PRO A 39 -4.99 -12.14 -12.18
C PRO A 39 -5.51 -12.71 -10.87
N SER A 40 -6.81 -12.97 -10.82
CA SER A 40 -7.45 -13.79 -9.78
C SER A 40 -7.82 -15.14 -10.38
N TYR A 41 -6.95 -16.13 -10.19
CA TYR A 41 -7.13 -17.44 -10.81
C TYR A 41 -8.38 -18.16 -10.32
N SER A 42 -8.74 -18.00 -9.05
CA SER A 42 -9.96 -18.59 -8.47
C SER A 42 -11.25 -18.06 -9.07
N THR A 43 -11.24 -16.80 -9.53
CA THR A 43 -12.40 -16.15 -10.16
C THR A 43 -12.30 -16.13 -11.68
N LYS A 44 -11.15 -16.49 -12.26
CA LYS A 44 -10.85 -16.37 -13.70
C LYS A 44 -11.00 -14.93 -14.24
N LYS A 45 -10.71 -13.96 -13.40
CA LYS A 45 -10.85 -12.53 -13.67
C LYS A 45 -9.54 -11.80 -13.43
N GLN A 46 -9.47 -10.57 -13.85
CA GLN A 46 -8.34 -9.67 -13.65
C GLN A 46 -8.76 -8.46 -12.81
N MET A 47 -7.93 -8.03 -11.86
CA MET A 47 -8.17 -6.78 -11.16
C MET A 47 -8.15 -5.60 -12.14
N ARG A 48 -9.16 -4.76 -12.09
CA ARG A 48 -9.30 -3.60 -12.97
C ARG A 48 -8.17 -2.60 -12.71
N TRP A 49 -7.57 -2.13 -13.78
CA TRP A 49 -6.63 -1.02 -13.76
C TRP A 49 -7.34 0.30 -13.42
N GLY A 50 -6.60 1.21 -12.79
CA GLY A 50 -7.07 2.57 -12.57
C GLY A 50 -8.14 2.73 -11.48
N MET A 51 -8.34 1.73 -10.64
CA MET A 51 -9.30 1.77 -9.54
C MET A 51 -8.65 2.09 -8.21
N ILE A 52 -7.58 1.39 -7.86
CA ILE A 52 -6.82 1.59 -6.63
C ILE A 52 -5.36 1.83 -6.97
N TYR A 53 -4.80 2.87 -6.40
CA TYR A 53 -3.38 3.20 -6.44
C TYR A 53 -2.80 3.09 -5.02
N ARG A 54 -1.53 2.80 -4.93
CA ARG A 54 -0.77 2.85 -3.66
C ARG A 54 0.41 3.79 -3.80
N SER A 55 0.83 4.42 -2.68
CA SER A 55 1.84 5.46 -2.74
C SER A 55 2.55 5.66 -1.41
N ALA A 56 3.73 6.28 -1.45
CA ALA A 56 4.32 7.01 -0.34
C ALA A 56 3.55 8.31 -0.07
N GLU A 57 4.03 9.12 0.86
CA GLU A 57 3.39 10.39 1.23
C GLU A 57 3.18 11.34 0.05
N ILE A 58 2.09 12.11 0.12
CA ILE A 58 1.65 13.00 -0.96
C ILE A 58 1.49 14.45 -0.43
N ASP A 59 2.32 14.90 0.51
CA ASP A 59 2.11 16.17 1.21
C ASP A 59 2.51 17.41 0.43
N SER A 60 3.67 17.40 -0.21
CA SER A 60 4.25 18.55 -0.88
C SER A 60 4.03 18.51 -2.39
N LEU A 61 2.76 18.54 -2.79
CA LEU A 61 2.41 18.54 -4.20
C LEU A 61 2.63 19.91 -4.84
N GLU A 62 3.54 19.97 -5.79
CA GLU A 62 3.57 21.03 -6.78
C GLU A 62 2.27 21.05 -7.62
N CYS A 63 1.98 22.17 -8.25
CA CYS A 63 0.80 22.29 -9.14
C CYS A 63 0.79 21.23 -10.26
N SER A 64 1.96 20.81 -10.75
CA SER A 64 2.14 19.76 -11.74
C SER A 64 1.66 18.40 -11.22
N SER A 65 2.10 18.02 -10.02
CA SER A 65 1.76 16.74 -9.40
C SER A 65 0.29 16.63 -9.07
N ARG A 66 -0.30 17.71 -8.55
CA ARG A 66 -1.74 17.80 -8.31
C ARG A 66 -2.53 17.61 -9.61
N ARG A 67 -2.06 18.20 -10.72
CA ARG A 67 -2.68 18.06 -12.03
C ARG A 67 -2.59 16.62 -12.52
N GLU A 68 -1.46 15.93 -12.32
CA GLU A 68 -1.32 14.52 -12.70
C GLU A 68 -2.29 13.62 -11.92
N LEU A 69 -2.44 13.81 -10.60
CA LEU A 69 -3.44 13.09 -9.81
C LEU A 69 -4.87 13.34 -10.30
N LYS A 70 -5.19 14.58 -10.65
CA LYS A 70 -6.49 14.93 -11.24
C LYS A 70 -6.69 14.30 -12.62
N ASN A 71 -5.64 14.22 -13.43
CA ASN A 71 -5.69 13.56 -14.75
C ASN A 71 -5.96 12.05 -14.62
N LEU A 72 -5.51 11.42 -13.54
CA LEU A 72 -5.86 10.02 -13.21
C LEU A 72 -7.30 9.88 -12.69
N GLY A 73 -8.00 10.98 -12.50
CA GLY A 73 -9.38 10.99 -12.00
C GLY A 73 -9.50 10.70 -10.50
N ILE A 74 -8.38 10.76 -9.75
CA ILE A 74 -8.37 10.43 -8.31
C ILE A 74 -9.46 11.22 -7.57
N LYS A 75 -10.27 10.53 -6.80
CA LYS A 75 -11.33 11.10 -5.97
C LYS A 75 -11.00 11.04 -4.49
N THR A 76 -10.55 9.89 -4.01
CA THR A 76 -10.36 9.61 -2.59
C THR A 76 -8.91 9.31 -2.29
N LEU A 77 -8.38 9.93 -1.22
CA LEU A 77 -7.08 9.64 -0.64
C LEU A 77 -7.29 9.05 0.75
N ILE A 78 -6.83 7.83 0.97
CA ILE A 78 -6.83 7.19 2.29
C ILE A 78 -5.44 7.34 2.88
N ASP A 79 -5.31 8.20 3.89
CA ASP A 79 -4.05 8.48 4.59
C ASP A 79 -3.95 7.61 5.84
N LEU A 80 -2.98 6.70 5.85
CA LEU A 80 -2.74 5.75 6.94
C LEU A 80 -1.72 6.25 7.97
N ARG A 81 -1.18 7.46 7.81
CA ARG A 81 -0.17 7.99 8.72
C ARG A 81 -0.77 8.34 10.08
N ALA A 82 0.04 8.19 11.14
CA ALA A 82 -0.31 8.75 12.43
C ALA A 82 -0.39 10.29 12.37
N SER A 83 -1.17 10.89 13.25
CA SER A 83 -1.34 12.36 13.26
C SER A 83 -0.02 13.12 13.48
N SER A 84 0.93 12.51 14.19
CA SER A 84 2.28 13.07 14.39
C SER A 84 3.14 13.12 13.13
N GLU A 85 2.82 12.30 12.13
CA GLU A 85 3.55 12.23 10.84
C GLU A 85 3.03 13.25 9.82
N ILE A 86 1.84 13.82 10.06
CA ILE A 86 1.20 14.77 9.14
C ILE A 86 1.61 16.18 9.54
N GLY A 87 2.25 16.91 8.64
CA GLY A 87 2.61 18.32 8.85
C GLY A 87 1.37 19.21 9.05
N ARG A 88 1.56 20.34 9.78
CA ARG A 88 0.47 21.29 10.12
C ARG A 88 -0.27 21.88 8.92
N GLN A 89 0.30 21.78 7.73
CA GLN A 89 -0.31 22.25 6.49
C GLN A 89 -0.24 21.12 5.46
N SER A 90 -1.27 20.28 5.40
CA SER A 90 -1.45 19.44 4.23
C SER A 90 -2.26 20.22 3.18
N PRO A 91 -1.63 20.66 2.07
CA PRO A 91 -2.32 21.36 0.99
C PRO A 91 -3.25 20.46 0.19
N LEU A 92 -3.34 19.17 0.54
CA LEU A 92 -4.08 18.13 -0.18
C LEU A 92 -5.59 18.28 -0.13
N GLN A 93 -6.13 18.98 0.88
CA GLN A 93 -7.58 19.07 1.09
C GLN A 93 -8.34 19.76 -0.04
N LYS A 94 -7.65 20.56 -0.90
CA LYS A 94 -8.31 21.22 -2.03
C LYS A 94 -8.38 20.31 -3.26
N GLY A 95 -9.53 19.66 -3.46
CA GLY A 95 -9.87 18.95 -4.69
C GLY A 95 -9.81 17.42 -4.63
N PHE A 96 -9.61 16.85 -3.42
CA PHE A 96 -9.70 15.41 -3.16
C PHE A 96 -10.48 15.18 -1.87
N HIS A 97 -11.19 14.04 -1.81
CA HIS A 97 -11.77 13.58 -0.56
C HIS A 97 -10.69 12.84 0.24
N VAL A 98 -10.16 13.48 1.28
CA VAL A 98 -9.12 12.90 2.14
C VAL A 98 -9.77 12.23 3.34
N VAL A 99 -9.52 10.95 3.53
CA VAL A 99 -9.96 10.17 4.69
C VAL A 99 -8.74 9.74 5.48
N HIS A 100 -8.64 10.22 6.70
CA HIS A 100 -7.55 9.88 7.61
C HIS A 100 -7.94 8.68 8.46
N ILE A 101 -7.25 7.56 8.27
CA ILE A 101 -7.42 6.31 9.02
C ILE A 101 -6.04 5.90 9.58
N PRO A 102 -5.64 6.45 10.73
CA PRO A 102 -4.28 6.28 11.23
C PRO A 102 -3.99 4.86 11.69
N LEU A 103 -2.91 4.30 11.18
CA LEU A 103 -2.31 3.05 11.65
C LEU A 103 -0.98 3.41 12.32
N ALA A 104 -0.96 3.52 13.64
CA ALA A 104 0.25 3.88 14.38
C ALA A 104 1.21 2.69 14.47
N THR A 105 2.47 2.90 14.11
CA THR A 105 3.53 1.87 14.12
C THR A 105 4.64 2.19 15.14
N GLY A 106 4.36 3.03 16.12
CA GLY A 106 5.35 3.55 17.07
C GLY A 106 5.99 4.85 16.58
N ASP A 107 6.93 5.35 17.37
CA ASP A 107 7.64 6.58 17.03
C ASP A 107 8.79 6.29 16.06
N MET A 108 8.56 6.58 14.79
CA MET A 108 9.55 6.40 13.74
C MET A 108 10.76 7.33 13.92
N GLU A 109 10.55 8.51 14.49
CA GLU A 109 11.62 9.46 14.73
C GLU A 109 12.60 8.94 15.79
N ASP A 110 12.11 8.32 16.86
CA ASP A 110 12.94 7.67 17.88
C ASP A 110 13.74 6.50 17.30
N ILE A 111 13.14 5.70 16.42
CA ILE A 111 13.85 4.63 15.72
C ILE A 111 14.98 5.19 14.86
N LEU A 112 14.70 6.19 14.05
CA LEU A 112 15.69 6.83 13.18
C LEU A 112 16.79 7.52 13.99
N LYS A 113 16.47 8.13 15.13
CA LYS A 113 17.43 8.69 16.07
C LYS A 113 18.33 7.60 16.64
N GLY A 114 17.75 6.51 17.12
CA GLY A 114 18.52 5.37 17.65
C GLY A 114 19.44 4.74 16.61
N ILE A 115 19.04 4.71 15.34
CA ILE A 115 19.89 4.25 14.23
C ILE A 115 21.04 5.24 13.98
N ARG A 116 20.78 6.54 13.95
CA ARG A 116 21.82 7.57 13.77
C ARG A 116 22.86 7.56 14.88
N GLU A 117 22.43 7.29 16.10
CA GLU A 117 23.29 7.18 17.28
C GLU A 117 23.95 5.80 17.43
N GLU A 118 23.82 4.92 16.43
CA GLU A 118 24.34 3.54 16.42
C GLU A 118 23.86 2.65 17.60
N LYS A 119 22.77 3.06 18.26
CA LYS A 119 22.13 2.31 19.36
C LYS A 119 21.23 1.19 18.85
N ILE A 120 20.64 1.37 17.68
CA ILE A 120 19.73 0.41 17.03
C ILE A 120 20.41 -0.13 15.77
N LYS A 121 20.68 -1.43 15.75
CA LYS A 121 21.33 -2.14 14.64
C LYS A 121 20.30 -2.78 13.70
N SER A 122 20.77 -3.20 12.53
CA SER A 122 19.95 -3.82 11.49
C SER A 122 19.12 -5.02 11.97
N ASP A 123 19.71 -5.92 12.77
CA ASP A 123 19.00 -7.08 13.31
C ASP A 123 17.87 -6.70 14.30
N THR A 124 18.08 -5.63 15.06
CA THR A 124 17.04 -5.08 15.95
C THR A 124 15.93 -4.44 15.14
N VAL A 125 16.26 -3.65 14.12
CA VAL A 125 15.29 -3.06 13.17
C VAL A 125 14.46 -4.16 12.52
N TYR A 126 15.09 -5.23 12.08
CA TYR A 126 14.43 -6.35 11.45
C TYR A 126 13.31 -6.93 12.35
N ARG A 127 13.66 -7.25 13.62
CA ARG A 127 12.68 -7.74 14.60
C ARG A 127 11.60 -6.72 14.95
N MET A 128 11.95 -5.44 14.99
CA MET A 128 10.98 -4.36 15.22
C MET A 128 9.95 -4.30 14.09
N VAL A 129 10.37 -4.36 12.82
CA VAL A 129 9.45 -4.31 11.68
C VAL A 129 8.53 -5.53 11.64
N GLU A 130 9.04 -6.73 11.91
CA GLU A 130 8.20 -7.92 12.02
C GLU A 130 7.14 -7.76 13.12
N ARG A 131 7.56 -7.28 14.30
CA ARG A 131 6.64 -7.02 15.42
C ARG A 131 5.59 -5.99 15.07
N MET A 132 5.99 -4.88 14.42
CA MET A 132 5.06 -3.85 13.98
C MET A 132 4.01 -4.42 13.02
N ASN A 133 4.40 -5.28 12.09
CA ASN A 133 3.47 -5.90 11.15
C ASN A 133 2.50 -6.87 11.84
N ARG A 134 2.94 -7.60 12.87
CA ARG A 134 2.03 -8.40 13.70
C ARG A 134 1.02 -7.53 14.45
N ILE A 135 1.47 -6.41 15.02
CA ILE A 135 0.60 -5.45 15.71
C ILE A 135 -0.43 -4.85 14.74
N LEU A 136 -0.02 -4.53 13.53
CA LEU A 136 -0.94 -4.00 12.50
C LEU A 136 -2.08 -4.97 12.18
N ILE A 137 -1.82 -6.26 12.16
CA ILE A 137 -2.86 -7.27 11.97
C ILE A 137 -3.75 -7.40 13.20
N ASP A 138 -3.15 -7.39 14.37
CA ASP A 138 -3.84 -7.67 15.64
C ASP A 138 -4.76 -6.56 16.11
N GLN A 139 -4.34 -5.31 15.98
CA GLN A 139 -4.97 -4.17 16.67
C GLN A 139 -5.84 -3.29 15.78
N TYR A 140 -5.78 -3.42 14.44
CA TYR A 140 -6.36 -2.46 13.50
C TYR A 140 -7.51 -3.02 12.64
N THR A 141 -8.18 -4.06 13.10
CA THR A 141 -9.30 -4.64 12.35
C THR A 141 -10.45 -3.67 12.11
N LYS A 142 -10.69 -2.73 13.03
CA LYS A 142 -11.72 -1.68 12.89
C LYS A 142 -11.35 -0.68 11.81
N GLU A 143 -10.09 -0.28 11.75
CA GLU A 143 -9.55 0.63 10.74
C GLU A 143 -9.58 -0.03 9.35
N TYR A 144 -9.24 -1.30 9.26
CA TYR A 144 -9.39 -2.07 8.02
C TYR A 144 -10.86 -2.16 7.59
N ARG A 145 -11.77 -2.35 8.54
CA ARG A 145 -13.21 -2.31 8.23
C ARG A 145 -13.62 -0.98 7.61
N GLN A 146 -13.18 0.15 8.17
CA GLN A 146 -13.45 1.48 7.61
C GLN A 146 -12.89 1.63 6.19
N ILE A 147 -11.70 1.11 5.93
CA ILE A 147 -11.10 1.11 4.59
C ILE A 147 -11.97 0.31 3.62
N PHE A 148 -12.38 -0.89 3.99
CA PHE A 148 -13.24 -1.71 3.14
C PHE A 148 -14.62 -1.10 2.92
N ASP A 149 -15.18 -0.39 3.89
CA ASP A 149 -16.44 0.35 3.73
C ASP A 149 -16.32 1.43 2.63
N ILE A 150 -15.19 2.15 2.58
CA ILE A 150 -14.90 3.09 1.49
C ILE A 150 -14.79 2.35 0.16
N LEU A 151 -14.09 1.22 0.12
CA LEU A 151 -13.90 0.44 -1.11
C LEU A 151 -15.17 -0.26 -1.59
N LEU A 152 -16.17 -0.44 -0.74
CA LEU A 152 -17.49 -0.96 -1.13
C LEU A 152 -18.41 0.11 -1.75
N ASP A 153 -18.04 1.38 -1.67
CA ASP A 153 -18.74 2.47 -2.36
C ASP A 153 -18.09 2.74 -3.72
N LYS A 154 -18.86 2.49 -4.79
CA LYS A 154 -18.42 2.76 -6.17
C LYS A 154 -18.06 4.22 -6.44
N ASN A 155 -18.64 5.15 -5.68
CA ASN A 155 -18.40 6.59 -5.86
C ASN A 155 -17.03 7.02 -5.31
N SER A 156 -16.40 6.21 -4.46
CA SER A 156 -15.08 6.52 -3.90
C SER A 156 -13.94 6.48 -4.92
N TYR A 157 -14.11 5.73 -6.00
CA TYR A 157 -13.04 5.44 -6.98
C TYR A 157 -12.81 6.55 -7.99
N PRO A 158 -11.57 6.70 -8.49
CA PRO A 158 -10.33 6.00 -8.10
C PRO A 158 -9.82 6.42 -6.73
N VAL A 159 -9.23 5.45 -6.00
CA VAL A 159 -8.72 5.60 -4.63
C VAL A 159 -7.20 5.53 -4.61
N VAL A 160 -6.55 6.37 -3.82
CA VAL A 160 -5.13 6.20 -3.45
C VAL A 160 -5.03 5.83 -1.99
N ILE A 161 -4.28 4.76 -1.68
CA ILE A 161 -3.94 4.34 -0.33
C ILE A 161 -2.47 4.69 -0.10
N HIS A 162 -2.18 5.48 0.93
CA HIS A 162 -0.81 5.90 1.19
C HIS A 162 -0.47 5.98 2.68
N CYS A 163 0.81 5.90 2.95
CA CYS A 163 1.42 6.20 4.24
C CYS A 163 2.71 7.02 4.01
N SER A 164 3.70 6.96 4.87
CA SER A 164 4.95 7.72 4.69
C SER A 164 5.82 7.17 3.55
N SER A 165 6.12 5.87 3.53
CA SER A 165 6.93 5.22 2.48
C SER A 165 6.12 4.45 1.43
N GLY A 166 4.83 4.23 1.69
CA GLY A 166 3.99 3.40 0.82
C GLY A 166 4.33 1.90 0.85
N LYS A 167 5.13 1.45 1.83
CA LYS A 167 5.64 0.08 1.93
C LYS A 167 4.89 -0.75 2.98
N GLY A 168 5.02 -0.40 4.28
CA GLY A 168 4.55 -1.23 5.40
C GLY A 168 3.03 -1.20 5.54
N ARG A 169 2.47 -0.13 6.10
CA ARG A 169 1.01 0.05 6.33
C ARG A 169 0.23 -0.06 5.02
N THR A 170 0.66 0.65 4.01
CA THR A 170 0.08 0.58 2.66
C THR A 170 0.23 -0.82 2.06
N GLY A 171 1.35 -1.50 2.31
CA GLY A 171 1.59 -2.86 1.85
C GLY A 171 0.64 -3.87 2.47
N ILE A 172 0.40 -3.78 3.78
CA ILE A 172 -0.57 -4.64 4.47
C ILE A 172 -1.99 -4.39 3.95
N VAL A 173 -2.43 -3.14 3.87
CA VAL A 173 -3.77 -2.82 3.34
C VAL A 173 -3.92 -3.32 1.90
N SER A 174 -2.92 -3.11 1.05
CA SER A 174 -2.93 -3.62 -0.33
C SER A 174 -3.01 -5.15 -0.36
N ALA A 175 -2.25 -5.84 0.50
CA ALA A 175 -2.29 -7.30 0.60
C ALA A 175 -3.68 -7.81 1.03
N LEU A 176 -4.33 -7.16 1.99
CA LEU A 176 -5.69 -7.50 2.42
C LEU A 176 -6.71 -7.31 1.30
N VAL A 177 -6.61 -6.23 0.53
CA VAL A 177 -7.48 -5.99 -0.63
C VAL A 177 -7.27 -7.08 -1.69
N LEU A 178 -6.03 -7.36 -2.05
CA LEU A 178 -5.71 -8.39 -3.05
C LEU A 178 -6.18 -9.77 -2.59
N ALA A 179 -6.01 -10.12 -1.30
CA ALA A 179 -6.49 -11.37 -0.74
C ALA A 179 -8.02 -11.47 -0.83
N ALA A 180 -8.77 -10.40 -0.51
CA ALA A 180 -10.22 -10.35 -0.65
C ALA A 180 -10.70 -10.58 -2.09
N LEU A 181 -9.88 -10.19 -3.07
CA LEU A 181 -10.14 -10.41 -4.50
C LEU A 181 -9.75 -11.81 -4.99
N GLY A 182 -9.18 -12.64 -4.14
CA GLY A 182 -8.72 -13.97 -4.51
C GLY A 182 -7.43 -13.98 -5.34
N ILE A 183 -6.60 -12.96 -5.20
CA ILE A 183 -5.25 -12.92 -5.78
C ILE A 183 -4.35 -13.85 -4.97
N ASN A 184 -3.47 -14.61 -5.65
CA ASN A 184 -2.58 -15.56 -5.01
C ASN A 184 -1.51 -14.87 -4.16
N GLU A 185 -1.03 -15.58 -3.14
CA GLU A 185 -0.06 -15.06 -2.16
C GLU A 185 1.28 -14.68 -2.79
N ASP A 186 1.77 -15.44 -3.76
CA ASP A 186 3.00 -15.15 -4.50
C ASP A 186 2.90 -13.81 -5.25
N ILE A 187 1.75 -13.55 -5.87
CA ILE A 187 1.48 -12.27 -6.56
C ILE A 187 1.38 -11.12 -5.56
N ILE A 188 0.73 -11.34 -4.43
CA ILE A 188 0.65 -10.35 -3.34
C ILE A 188 2.06 -10.01 -2.83
N MET A 189 2.91 -11.02 -2.67
CA MET A 189 4.30 -10.84 -2.24
C MET A 189 5.12 -10.08 -3.29
N GLU A 190 4.93 -10.37 -4.58
CA GLU A 190 5.58 -9.62 -5.66
C GLU A 190 5.17 -8.14 -5.65
N ASP A 191 3.89 -7.84 -5.53
CA ASP A 191 3.43 -6.45 -5.40
C ASP A 191 4.05 -5.73 -4.19
N TYR A 192 4.12 -6.41 -3.05
CA TYR A 192 4.74 -5.86 -1.85
C TYR A 192 6.21 -5.51 -2.08
N ARG A 193 6.97 -6.41 -2.72
CA ARG A 193 8.40 -6.25 -2.98
C ARG A 193 8.72 -5.17 -4.02
N LEU A 194 7.79 -4.80 -4.89
CA LEU A 194 7.96 -3.69 -5.84
C LEU A 194 8.28 -2.35 -5.15
N SER A 195 8.00 -2.20 -3.87
CA SER A 195 8.41 -1.02 -3.11
C SER A 195 9.94 -0.85 -3.07
N ASN A 196 10.71 -1.92 -3.21
CA ASN A 196 12.18 -1.83 -3.28
C ASN A 196 12.66 -1.15 -4.56
N ASP A 197 11.89 -1.24 -5.65
CA ASP A 197 12.22 -0.65 -6.95
C ASP A 197 11.74 0.80 -7.08
N TYR A 198 10.66 1.14 -6.36
CA TYR A 198 9.96 2.42 -6.52
C TYR A 198 10.11 3.38 -5.35
N PHE A 199 10.77 2.97 -4.28
CA PHE A 199 11.10 3.84 -3.15
C PHE A 199 12.61 4.03 -3.04
N ASN A 200 13.04 5.28 -3.19
CA ASN A 200 14.44 5.67 -3.12
C ASN A 200 14.75 6.25 -1.74
N ILE A 201 15.51 5.52 -0.94
CA ILE A 201 15.88 5.91 0.44
C ILE A 201 16.63 7.24 0.48
N PRO A 202 17.63 7.52 -0.40
CA PRO A 202 18.34 8.81 -0.40
C PRO A 202 17.45 10.01 -0.69
N SER A 203 16.43 9.83 -1.53
CA SER A 203 15.47 10.90 -1.81
C SER A 203 14.55 11.16 -0.62
N ALA A 204 14.29 10.14 0.21
CA ALA A 204 13.51 10.26 1.44
C ALA A 204 14.33 10.74 2.63
N SER A 205 15.61 10.39 2.68
CA SER A 205 16.54 10.78 3.75
C SER A 205 17.89 11.17 3.17
N LYS A 206 18.08 12.47 2.93
CA LYS A 206 19.32 13.04 2.34
C LYS A 206 20.57 12.70 3.15
N TYR A 207 20.42 12.35 4.41
CA TYR A 207 21.52 12.05 5.33
C TYR A 207 21.87 10.56 5.40
N ALA A 208 21.07 9.67 4.80
CA ALA A 208 21.26 8.23 4.94
C ALA A 208 22.66 7.77 4.52
N TYR A 209 23.19 8.31 3.42
CA TYR A 209 24.52 7.96 2.92
C TYR A 209 25.70 8.64 3.63
N GLN A 210 25.44 9.62 4.49
CA GLN A 210 26.47 10.27 5.31
C GLN A 210 26.68 9.58 6.65
N LEU A 211 25.84 8.60 6.97
CA LEU A 211 25.89 7.84 8.20
C LEU A 211 26.95 6.74 8.14
N PRO A 212 27.44 6.26 9.30
CA PRO A 212 28.28 5.06 9.36
C PRO A 212 27.63 3.85 8.66
N ALA A 213 28.42 2.94 8.14
CA ALA A 213 27.93 1.77 7.38
C ALA A 213 26.88 0.95 8.14
N ARG A 214 27.03 0.78 9.45
CA ARG A 214 26.07 0.05 10.28
C ARG A 214 24.72 0.76 10.36
N SER A 215 24.71 2.08 10.42
CA SER A 215 23.48 2.88 10.39
C SER A 215 22.84 2.86 9.02
N GLN A 216 23.61 2.88 7.94
CA GLN A 216 23.11 2.73 6.57
C GLN A 216 22.43 1.36 6.39
N GLU A 217 23.03 0.28 6.91
CA GLU A 217 22.43 -1.06 6.88
C GLU A 217 21.11 -1.10 7.65
N ALA A 218 21.04 -0.50 8.83
CA ALA A 218 19.82 -0.43 9.64
C ALA A 218 18.71 0.37 8.93
N ILE A 219 19.04 1.50 8.31
CA ILE A 219 18.08 2.29 7.51
C ILE A 219 17.60 1.50 6.30
N THR A 220 18.50 0.83 5.60
CA THR A 220 18.13 -0.02 4.46
C THR A 220 17.16 -1.12 4.90
N THR A 221 17.42 -1.75 6.04
CA THR A 221 16.51 -2.76 6.60
C THR A 221 15.14 -2.17 6.92
N LEU A 222 15.09 -0.99 7.53
CA LEU A 222 13.84 -0.31 7.88
C LEU A 222 12.97 -0.01 6.65
N PHE A 223 13.57 0.42 5.56
CA PHE A 223 12.87 0.82 4.34
C PHE A 223 12.76 -0.28 3.28
N SER A 224 13.33 -1.46 3.50
CA SER A 224 13.20 -2.58 2.58
C SER A 224 11.84 -3.29 2.72
N ALA A 225 11.26 -3.72 1.60
CA ALA A 225 10.14 -4.64 1.57
C ALA A 225 10.67 -6.07 1.53
N ARG A 226 10.82 -6.70 2.68
CA ARG A 226 11.30 -8.08 2.82
C ARG A 226 10.14 -9.05 2.95
N GLU A 227 10.29 -10.24 2.39
CA GLU A 227 9.26 -11.28 2.48
C GLU A 227 8.86 -11.58 3.92
N ASP A 228 9.84 -11.70 4.82
CA ASP A 228 9.59 -11.99 6.24
C ASP A 228 8.71 -10.93 6.91
N PHE A 229 8.77 -9.69 6.45
CA PHE A 229 7.94 -8.61 7.01
C PHE A 229 6.46 -8.80 6.67
N LEU A 230 6.13 -9.14 5.44
CA LEU A 230 4.77 -9.43 5.05
C LEU A 230 4.31 -10.78 5.62
N ASN A 231 5.19 -11.77 5.64
CA ASN A 231 4.91 -13.07 6.24
C ASN A 231 4.62 -12.96 7.74
N ALA A 232 5.28 -12.07 8.48
CA ALA A 232 4.97 -11.82 9.88
C ALA A 232 3.51 -11.37 10.08
N ALA A 233 2.99 -10.53 9.18
CA ALA A 233 1.59 -10.13 9.19
C ALA A 233 0.66 -11.32 8.85
N LYS A 234 0.99 -12.07 7.80
CA LYS A 234 0.22 -13.26 7.41
C LYS A 234 0.17 -14.29 8.53
N ASP A 235 1.32 -14.63 9.10
CA ASP A 235 1.44 -15.63 10.17
C ASP A 235 0.60 -15.21 11.40
N GLU A 236 0.55 -13.92 11.72
CA GLU A 236 -0.29 -13.43 12.83
C GLU A 236 -1.78 -13.57 12.52
N ALA A 237 -2.22 -13.28 11.30
CA ALA A 237 -3.60 -13.50 10.88
C ALA A 237 -3.98 -14.98 10.96
N GLU A 238 -3.11 -15.87 10.47
CA GLU A 238 -3.31 -17.34 10.51
C GLU A 238 -3.29 -17.88 11.94
N ARG A 239 -2.37 -17.39 12.78
CA ARG A 239 -2.29 -17.80 14.18
C ARG A 239 -3.58 -17.49 14.95
N ARG A 240 -4.20 -16.35 14.69
CA ARG A 240 -5.41 -15.90 15.41
C ARG A 240 -6.71 -16.41 14.82
N TYR A 241 -6.77 -16.56 13.50
CA TYR A 241 -8.02 -16.84 12.78
C TYR A 241 -7.97 -18.14 11.96
N GLY A 242 -6.84 -18.80 11.86
CA GLY A 242 -6.65 -20.03 11.10
C GLY A 242 -6.21 -19.82 9.66
N ASP A 243 -6.82 -18.87 8.96
CA ASP A 243 -6.46 -18.48 7.59
C ASP A 243 -6.84 -17.04 7.29
N MET A 244 -6.36 -16.53 6.15
CA MET A 244 -6.61 -15.16 5.73
C MET A 244 -8.08 -14.89 5.40
N ASP A 245 -8.81 -15.86 4.82
CA ASP A 245 -10.24 -15.72 4.54
C ASP A 245 -11.03 -15.53 5.83
N THR A 246 -10.72 -16.32 6.85
CA THR A 246 -11.34 -16.19 8.18
C THR A 246 -10.97 -14.86 8.85
N TYR A 247 -9.73 -14.38 8.68
CA TYR A 247 -9.33 -13.06 9.16
C TYR A 247 -10.15 -11.93 8.51
N LEU A 248 -10.31 -11.96 7.19
CA LEU A 248 -11.13 -10.98 6.46
C LEU A 248 -12.59 -11.01 6.92
N ARG A 249 -13.15 -12.21 7.14
CA ARG A 249 -14.57 -12.38 7.46
C ARG A 249 -14.88 -12.19 8.93
N LYS A 250 -14.11 -12.75 9.84
CA LYS A 250 -14.37 -12.72 11.29
C LYS A 250 -13.57 -11.62 11.98
N GLY A 251 -12.35 -11.37 11.58
CA GLY A 251 -11.49 -10.31 12.13
C GLY A 251 -11.95 -8.92 11.68
N ILE A 252 -11.95 -8.68 10.39
CA ILE A 252 -12.37 -7.41 9.79
C ILE A 252 -13.90 -7.31 9.70
N GLY A 253 -14.59 -8.42 9.62
CA GLY A 253 -16.05 -8.46 9.61
C GLY A 253 -16.67 -8.31 8.22
N LEU A 254 -15.96 -8.69 7.16
CA LEU A 254 -16.51 -8.68 5.79
C LEU A 254 -17.43 -9.87 5.59
N SER A 255 -18.69 -9.61 5.26
CA SER A 255 -19.62 -10.67 4.87
C SER A 255 -19.28 -11.26 3.50
N LYS A 256 -19.76 -12.46 3.22
CA LYS A 256 -19.63 -13.07 1.89
C LYS A 256 -20.20 -12.19 0.77
N ASN A 257 -21.31 -11.51 1.04
CA ASN A 257 -21.94 -10.61 0.09
C ASN A 257 -21.09 -9.36 -0.15
N GLU A 258 -20.46 -8.81 0.88
CA GLU A 258 -19.55 -7.68 0.74
C GLU A 258 -18.31 -8.05 -0.06
N ILE A 259 -17.71 -9.22 0.18
CA ILE A 259 -16.58 -9.73 -0.63
C ILE A 259 -17.03 -9.90 -2.09
N LYS A 260 -18.21 -10.47 -2.34
CA LYS A 260 -18.77 -10.61 -3.68
C LYS A 260 -18.99 -9.25 -4.34
N ARG A 261 -19.51 -8.26 -3.60
CA ARG A 261 -19.69 -6.89 -4.07
C ARG A 261 -18.34 -6.23 -4.41
N LEU A 262 -17.34 -6.35 -3.53
CA LEU A 262 -16.00 -5.83 -3.77
C LEU A 262 -15.41 -6.41 -5.07
N ARG A 263 -15.51 -7.73 -5.25
CA ARG A 263 -15.10 -8.42 -6.48
C ARG A 263 -15.84 -7.92 -7.72
N SER A 264 -17.14 -7.64 -7.61
CA SER A 264 -17.89 -7.08 -8.73
C SER A 264 -17.46 -5.66 -9.12
N ILE A 265 -16.96 -4.88 -8.16
CA ILE A 265 -16.44 -3.53 -8.40
C ILE A 265 -15.03 -3.60 -9.02
N LEU A 266 -14.16 -4.45 -8.48
CA LEU A 266 -12.73 -4.41 -8.75
C LEU A 266 -12.21 -5.45 -9.73
N LEU A 267 -12.97 -6.50 -10.02
CA LEU A 267 -12.60 -7.51 -11.03
C LEU A 267 -13.33 -7.27 -12.34
N SER A 268 -12.59 -7.41 -13.45
CA SER A 268 -13.14 -7.40 -14.80
C SER A 268 -13.57 -8.80 -15.24
N ASN A 269 -14.54 -8.85 -16.09
CA ASN A 269 -14.86 -10.08 -16.82
C ASN A 269 -13.80 -10.35 -17.87
#